data_374aab801bd6e5cec462f9bcd55d341e
#
_entry.id   374aab801bd6e5cec462f9bcd55d341e
#
_cell.length_a   1.000
_cell.length_b   1.000
_cell.length_c   1.000
_cell.angle_alpha   90.00
_cell.angle_beta   90.00
_cell.angle_gamma   90.00
#
_symmetry.space_group_name_H-M   'P 1'
#
loop_
_entity.id
_entity.type
_entity.pdbx_description
1 polymer ?
#
loop_
_entity_poly.entity_id
_entity_poly.type
_entity_poly.pdbx_seq_one_letter_code
_entity_poly.pdbx_strand_id
1 'polypeptide(L)'
;MPSANAQVTQQQKTAATDSVRVSLLTCAAGGEIYSLFGHTAIRYENYTRGIDAVFNYGMFNFNAPNFIFRFALGETDYQLGVTDYEHFAAEYNYLGRDVWQQTLNLTEEEKERLIALLTENYRPENRVYRYNFFYDNCATRPRDQIERAINGTLQYADNMTANSTGISFRDLLHKYSEGHLWSRFGMDLCMGSKADEPINRRLAMFVPFYMQEYFNKAQIVDKEGQARPLVAKEEKIVVTGKTPADFVSRGITPMQSASLLL
;
A
#
# COMPACT_ATOMS: atom_id res chain seq x y z
N MET A 1 9.97 12.54 48.38
CA MET A 1 8.66 12.38 47.74
C MET A 1 8.68 13.25 46.47
N PRO A 2 8.49 12.73 45.28
CA PRO A 2 8.34 13.58 44.10
C PRO A 2 7.04 14.35 44.23
N SER A 3 7.07 15.65 43.93
CA SER A 3 5.94 16.56 44.09
C SER A 3 4.77 16.17 43.19
N ALA A 4 3.54 16.39 43.64
CA ALA A 4 2.30 16.12 42.87
C ALA A 4 2.32 16.74 41.46
N ASN A 5 3.05 17.86 41.25
CA ASN A 5 3.23 18.50 39.95
C ASN A 5 4.03 17.64 38.93
N ALA A 6 5.01 16.85 39.39
CA ALA A 6 5.79 15.99 38.48
C ALA A 6 4.94 14.80 38.00
N GLN A 7 4.06 14.27 38.85
CA GLN A 7 3.15 13.18 38.46
C GLN A 7 2.06 13.64 37.50
N VAL A 8 1.48 14.85 37.71
CA VAL A 8 0.49 15.44 36.82
C VAL A 8 1.09 15.74 35.44
N THR A 9 2.35 16.24 35.40
CA THR A 9 3.03 16.52 34.14
C THR A 9 3.36 15.23 33.36
N GLN A 10 3.70 14.13 34.06
CA GLN A 10 3.97 12.85 33.43
C GLN A 10 2.69 12.16 32.92
N GLN A 11 1.60 12.21 33.68
CA GLN A 11 0.29 11.69 33.24
C GLN A 11 -0.30 12.50 32.08
N GLN A 12 -0.16 13.83 32.08
CA GLN A 12 -0.56 14.64 30.92
C GLN A 12 0.30 14.39 29.70
N LYS A 13 1.60 14.11 29.85
CA LYS A 13 2.49 13.81 28.73
C LYS A 13 2.19 12.43 28.13
N THR A 14 1.90 11.41 28.96
CA THR A 14 1.49 10.08 28.48
C THR A 14 0.11 10.09 27.82
N ALA A 15 -0.86 10.84 28.34
CA ALA A 15 -2.18 10.99 27.72
C ALA A 15 -2.15 11.75 26.39
N ALA A 16 -1.16 12.66 26.18
CA ALA A 16 -0.97 13.36 24.91
C ALA A 16 -0.26 12.49 23.84
N THR A 17 0.55 11.52 24.26
CA THR A 17 1.29 10.63 23.35
C THR A 17 0.43 9.54 22.72
N ASP A 18 -0.65 9.11 23.40
CA ASP A 18 -1.60 8.11 22.87
C ASP A 18 -2.67 8.70 21.93
N SER A 19 -2.61 10.00 21.63
CA SER A 19 -3.65 10.67 20.84
C SER A 19 -3.53 10.44 19.31
N VAL A 20 -2.37 10.00 18.83
CA VAL A 20 -2.09 9.81 17.39
C VAL A 20 -1.78 8.36 17.10
N ARG A 21 -2.51 7.80 16.13
CA ARG A 21 -2.23 6.47 15.57
C ARG A 21 -1.99 6.59 14.07
N VAL A 22 -0.98 5.87 13.57
CA VAL A 22 -0.74 5.74 12.14
C VAL A 22 -0.74 4.28 11.77
N SER A 23 -1.44 3.95 10.70
CA SER A 23 -1.60 2.57 10.25
C SER A 23 -1.41 2.44 8.75
N LEU A 24 -0.81 1.32 8.34
CA LEU A 24 -0.83 0.89 6.95
C LEU A 24 -2.12 0.13 6.69
N LEU A 25 -2.84 0.49 5.64
CA LEU A 25 -4.02 -0.22 5.17
C LEU A 25 -3.66 -1.04 3.95
N THR A 26 -4.04 -2.33 3.95
CA THR A 26 -3.94 -3.22 2.79
C THR A 26 -5.33 -3.67 2.39
N CYS A 27 -5.70 -3.39 1.15
CA CYS A 27 -7.04 -3.68 0.62
C CYS A 27 -6.99 -4.89 -0.30
N ALA A 28 -7.98 -5.76 -0.18
CA ALA A 28 -8.13 -6.94 -1.02
C ALA A 28 -8.19 -6.60 -2.51
N ALA A 29 -7.84 -7.56 -3.35
CA ALA A 29 -8.05 -7.49 -4.79
C ALA A 29 -9.54 -7.28 -5.13
N GLY A 30 -9.80 -6.65 -6.26
CA GLY A 30 -11.13 -6.52 -6.87
C GLY A 30 -11.17 -7.14 -8.26
N GLY A 31 -12.26 -6.94 -8.99
CA GLY A 31 -12.46 -7.50 -10.32
C GLY A 31 -11.87 -6.68 -11.46
N GLU A 32 -11.65 -5.40 -11.24
CA GLU A 32 -11.16 -4.49 -12.27
C GLU A 32 -9.63 -4.59 -12.43
N ILE A 33 -9.14 -4.42 -13.66
CA ILE A 33 -7.72 -4.58 -13.98
C ILE A 33 -6.78 -3.78 -13.07
N TYR A 34 -7.17 -2.57 -12.69
CA TYR A 34 -6.41 -1.70 -11.79
C TYR A 34 -6.48 -2.13 -10.31
N SER A 35 -7.41 -3.00 -9.95
CA SER A 35 -7.64 -3.48 -8.58
C SER A 35 -7.20 -4.91 -8.32
N LEU A 36 -6.77 -5.66 -9.35
CA LEU A 36 -6.38 -7.07 -9.25
C LEU A 36 -5.27 -7.33 -8.23
N PHE A 37 -4.39 -6.35 -8.03
CA PHE A 37 -3.23 -6.46 -7.13
C PHE A 37 -3.52 -5.98 -5.70
N GLY A 38 -4.76 -5.54 -5.45
CA GLY A 38 -5.11 -4.90 -4.19
C GLY A 38 -4.73 -3.41 -4.18
N HIS A 39 -4.68 -2.82 -2.98
CA HIS A 39 -4.30 -1.42 -2.79
C HIS A 39 -3.65 -1.22 -1.44
N THR A 40 -2.84 -0.16 -1.31
CA THR A 40 -2.21 0.26 -0.06
C THR A 40 -2.51 1.74 0.20
N ALA A 41 -2.83 2.06 1.46
CA ALA A 41 -3.04 3.43 1.91
C ALA A 41 -2.44 3.64 3.31
N ILE A 42 -2.30 4.88 3.75
CA ILE A 42 -1.88 5.22 5.12
C ILE A 42 -3.05 5.90 5.81
N ARG A 43 -3.50 5.35 6.95
CA ARG A 43 -4.49 5.97 7.82
C ARG A 43 -3.80 6.74 8.92
N TYR A 44 -4.22 7.98 9.14
CA TYR A 44 -3.79 8.85 10.19
C TYR A 44 -4.98 9.20 11.08
N GLU A 45 -4.90 8.84 12.34
CA GLU A 45 -5.91 9.12 13.36
C GLU A 45 -5.33 10.06 14.41
N ASN A 46 -6.03 11.16 14.69
CA ASN A 46 -5.71 12.07 15.78
C ASN A 46 -6.96 12.30 16.62
N TYR A 47 -7.06 11.57 17.69
CA TYR A 47 -8.25 11.57 18.56
C TYR A 47 -8.48 12.93 19.24
N THR A 48 -7.42 13.66 19.56
CA THR A 48 -7.52 14.99 20.17
C THR A 48 -8.10 16.02 19.22
N ARG A 49 -7.80 15.89 17.92
CA ARG A 49 -8.27 16.83 16.88
C ARG A 49 -9.50 16.32 16.13
N GLY A 50 -9.98 15.12 16.43
CA GLY A 50 -11.07 14.49 15.71
C GLY A 50 -10.77 14.25 14.23
N ILE A 51 -9.50 13.94 13.89
CA ILE A 51 -9.07 13.67 12.52
C ILE A 51 -8.94 12.16 12.34
N ASP A 52 -9.57 11.62 11.30
CA ASP A 52 -9.42 10.25 10.84
C ASP A 52 -9.37 10.25 9.32
N ALA A 53 -8.16 10.32 8.77
CA ALA A 53 -7.89 10.55 7.36
C ALA A 53 -7.08 9.44 6.74
N VAL A 54 -7.36 9.13 5.47
CA VAL A 54 -6.66 8.13 4.69
C VAL A 54 -5.95 8.78 3.52
N PHE A 55 -4.64 8.61 3.46
CA PHE A 55 -3.76 9.05 2.38
C PHE A 55 -3.67 7.95 1.33
N ASN A 56 -4.22 8.22 0.13
CA ASN A 56 -4.30 7.28 -0.98
C ASN A 56 -3.35 7.71 -2.11
N TYR A 57 -2.29 6.95 -2.32
CA TYR A 57 -1.47 7.06 -3.53
C TYR A 57 -2.12 6.29 -4.69
N GLY A 58 -1.90 6.77 -5.91
CA GLY A 58 -2.44 6.08 -7.08
C GLY A 58 -3.85 6.50 -7.48
N MET A 59 -4.34 7.62 -6.98
CA MET A 59 -5.58 8.20 -7.50
C MET A 59 -5.35 8.77 -8.91
N PHE A 60 -6.27 8.47 -9.82
CA PHE A 60 -6.16 8.88 -11.22
C PHE A 60 -7.52 9.35 -11.76
N ASN A 61 -7.47 10.08 -12.86
CA ASN A 61 -8.67 10.61 -13.53
C ASN A 61 -8.92 9.87 -14.83
N PHE A 62 -9.91 8.99 -14.85
CA PHE A 62 -10.36 8.28 -16.07
C PHE A 62 -10.81 9.21 -17.20
N ASN A 63 -11.25 10.43 -16.89
CA ASN A 63 -11.70 11.39 -17.87
C ASN A 63 -10.54 12.16 -18.52
N ALA A 64 -9.28 11.87 -18.18
CA ALA A 64 -8.13 12.47 -18.84
C ALA A 64 -8.10 12.08 -20.32
N PRO A 65 -7.81 13.02 -21.25
CA PRO A 65 -7.74 12.73 -22.67
C PRO A 65 -6.77 11.58 -22.96
N ASN A 66 -7.23 10.64 -23.82
CA ASN A 66 -6.45 9.46 -24.22
C ASN A 66 -5.94 8.59 -23.04
N PHE A 67 -6.68 8.54 -21.92
CA PHE A 67 -6.26 7.83 -20.70
C PHE A 67 -5.78 6.41 -20.98
N ILE A 68 -6.58 5.59 -21.71
CA ILE A 68 -6.23 4.18 -21.98
C ILE A 68 -4.93 4.07 -22.78
N PHE A 69 -4.74 4.92 -23.77
CA PHE A 69 -3.53 4.93 -24.60
C PHE A 69 -2.30 5.37 -23.79
N ARG A 70 -2.42 6.43 -23.02
CA ARG A 70 -1.38 6.90 -22.10
C ARG A 70 -1.06 5.87 -21.01
N PHE A 71 -2.08 5.20 -20.49
CA PHE A 71 -1.91 4.12 -19.53
C PHE A 71 -1.08 2.96 -20.11
N ALA A 72 -1.40 2.53 -21.33
CA ALA A 72 -0.67 1.48 -22.03
C ALA A 72 0.80 1.87 -22.32
N LEU A 73 1.06 3.15 -22.56
CA LEU A 73 2.42 3.69 -22.74
C LEU A 73 3.17 3.97 -21.42
N GLY A 74 2.53 3.79 -20.25
CA GLY A 74 3.11 4.18 -18.95
C GLY A 74 3.25 5.69 -18.76
N GLU A 75 2.44 6.49 -19.46
CA GLU A 75 2.47 7.97 -19.44
C GLU A 75 1.34 8.59 -18.63
N THR A 76 0.69 7.85 -17.74
CA THR A 76 -0.35 8.39 -16.88
C THR A 76 0.20 9.03 -15.63
N ASP A 77 -0.32 10.22 -15.32
CA ASP A 77 -0.04 10.89 -14.07
C ASP A 77 -1.10 10.50 -13.03
N TYR A 78 -0.63 10.16 -11.86
CA TYR A 78 -1.43 9.82 -10.69
C TYR A 78 -1.18 10.83 -9.60
N GLN A 79 -2.02 10.83 -8.58
CA GLN A 79 -1.86 11.76 -7.48
C GLN A 79 -2.09 11.11 -6.12
N LEU A 80 -1.52 11.73 -5.10
CA LEU A 80 -1.91 11.50 -3.72
C LEU A 80 -3.24 12.20 -3.45
N GLY A 81 -4.24 11.45 -2.97
CA GLY A 81 -5.50 11.98 -2.45
C GLY A 81 -5.64 11.73 -0.96
N VAL A 82 -6.51 12.49 -0.32
CA VAL A 82 -6.87 12.30 1.09
C VAL A 82 -8.37 12.23 1.19
N THR A 83 -8.87 11.23 1.93
CA THR A 83 -10.30 11.02 2.19
C THR A 83 -10.52 10.74 3.66
N ASP A 84 -11.72 11.00 4.18
CA ASP A 84 -12.11 10.56 5.51
C ASP A 84 -12.19 9.03 5.55
N TYR A 85 -11.83 8.44 6.69
CA TYR A 85 -11.84 7.00 6.85
C TYR A 85 -13.24 6.38 6.67
N GLU A 86 -14.29 7.06 7.12
CA GLU A 86 -15.66 6.57 6.96
C GLU A 86 -16.05 6.37 5.50
N HIS A 87 -15.69 7.35 4.63
CA HIS A 87 -15.92 7.24 3.19
C HIS A 87 -15.07 6.13 2.57
N PHE A 88 -13.80 6.03 2.97
CA PHE A 88 -12.91 4.95 2.52
C PHE A 88 -13.48 3.56 2.90
N ALA A 89 -13.87 3.37 4.16
CA ALA A 89 -14.40 2.09 4.62
C ALA A 89 -15.74 1.74 3.94
N ALA A 90 -16.62 2.73 3.74
CA ALA A 90 -17.89 2.55 3.04
C ALA A 90 -17.67 2.15 1.57
N GLU A 91 -16.71 2.76 0.87
CA GLU A 91 -16.33 2.40 -0.50
C GLU A 91 -15.87 0.94 -0.59
N TYR A 92 -14.93 0.51 0.25
CA TYR A 92 -14.42 -0.86 0.22
C TYR A 92 -15.47 -1.89 0.62
N ASN A 93 -16.35 -1.56 1.57
CA ASN A 93 -17.49 -2.40 1.92
C ASN A 93 -18.46 -2.54 0.74
N TYR A 94 -18.80 -1.45 0.05
CA TYR A 94 -19.66 -1.46 -1.13
C TYR A 94 -19.04 -2.29 -2.27
N LEU A 95 -17.73 -2.14 -2.52
CA LEU A 95 -16.98 -2.90 -3.52
C LEU A 95 -16.82 -4.39 -3.13
N GLY A 96 -17.15 -4.77 -1.90
CA GLY A 96 -16.98 -6.13 -1.41
C GLY A 96 -15.51 -6.53 -1.22
N ARG A 97 -14.64 -5.59 -0.86
CA ARG A 97 -13.20 -5.78 -0.71
C ARG A 97 -12.81 -5.63 0.75
N ASP A 98 -12.20 -6.66 1.31
CA ASP A 98 -11.71 -6.63 2.69
C ASP A 98 -10.55 -5.64 2.85
N VAL A 99 -10.40 -5.08 4.07
CA VAL A 99 -9.29 -4.20 4.41
C VAL A 99 -8.64 -4.65 5.70
N TRP A 100 -7.33 -4.83 5.68
CA TRP A 100 -6.47 -5.07 6.85
C TRP A 100 -5.79 -3.78 7.27
N GLN A 101 -5.68 -3.58 8.56
CA GLN A 101 -4.98 -2.46 9.18
C GLN A 101 -3.80 -2.99 10.00
N GLN A 102 -2.61 -2.52 9.70
CA GLN A 102 -1.40 -2.72 10.47
C GLN A 102 -1.07 -1.43 11.22
N THR A 103 -1.36 -1.38 12.51
CA THR A 103 -0.97 -0.25 13.36
C THR A 103 0.54 -0.23 13.50
N LEU A 104 1.19 0.87 13.08
CA LEU A 104 2.63 1.02 13.10
C LEU A 104 3.12 1.41 14.50
N ASN A 105 4.20 0.75 14.94
CA ASN A 105 4.84 0.99 16.24
C ASN A 105 5.87 2.12 16.15
N LEU A 106 5.40 3.29 15.76
CA LEU A 106 6.22 4.49 15.62
C LEU A 106 6.25 5.31 16.90
N THR A 107 7.39 5.94 17.20
CA THR A 107 7.50 6.96 18.26
C THR A 107 6.73 8.22 17.86
N GLU A 108 6.45 9.10 18.82
CA GLU A 108 5.75 10.36 18.50
C GLU A 108 6.52 11.19 17.46
N GLU A 109 7.84 11.26 17.59
CA GLU A 109 8.70 11.97 16.64
C GLU A 109 8.63 11.36 15.23
N GLU A 110 8.57 10.03 15.13
CA GLU A 110 8.42 9.32 13.84
C GLU A 110 7.03 9.54 13.22
N LYS A 111 5.97 9.55 14.06
CA LYS A 111 4.60 9.89 13.61
C LYS A 111 4.52 11.34 13.09
N GLU A 112 5.10 12.29 13.82
CA GLU A 112 5.17 13.70 13.39
C GLU A 112 5.94 13.83 12.08
N ARG A 113 7.07 13.14 11.94
CA ARG A 113 7.86 13.12 10.69
C ARG A 113 7.08 12.52 9.53
N LEU A 114 6.38 11.40 9.76
CA LEU A 114 5.59 10.75 8.71
C LEU A 114 4.46 11.66 8.24
N ILE A 115 3.71 12.29 9.15
CA ILE A 115 2.62 13.19 8.75
C ILE A 115 3.15 14.46 8.05
N ALA A 116 4.31 14.94 8.44
CA ALA A 116 4.97 16.06 7.75
C ALA A 116 5.34 15.67 6.31
N LEU A 117 5.92 14.47 6.09
CA LEU A 117 6.24 13.94 4.76
C LEU A 117 4.99 13.76 3.90
N LEU A 118 3.90 13.21 4.46
CA LEU A 118 2.63 13.02 3.75
C LEU A 118 1.97 14.37 3.41
N THR A 119 1.99 15.32 4.34
CA THR A 119 1.44 16.67 4.14
C THR A 119 2.21 17.43 3.06
N GLU A 120 3.55 17.36 3.09
CA GLU A 120 4.40 17.95 2.05
C GLU A 120 4.12 17.31 0.69
N ASN A 121 3.95 15.99 0.63
CA ASN A 121 3.64 15.28 -0.60
C ASN A 121 2.21 15.56 -1.11
N TYR A 122 1.28 15.96 -0.22
CA TYR A 122 -0.10 16.30 -0.60
C TYR A 122 -0.26 17.70 -1.16
N ARG A 123 0.74 18.57 -1.04
CA ARG A 123 0.70 19.91 -1.64
C ARG A 123 0.42 19.85 -3.14
N PRO A 124 -0.31 20.82 -3.72
CA PRO A 124 -0.67 20.82 -5.14
C PRO A 124 0.52 20.62 -6.09
N GLU A 125 1.67 21.19 -5.75
CA GLU A 125 2.92 21.12 -6.51
C GLU A 125 3.62 19.76 -6.42
N ASN A 126 3.33 18.95 -5.39
CA ASN A 126 4.03 17.69 -5.09
C ASN A 126 3.16 16.44 -5.26
N ARG A 127 1.82 16.60 -5.23
CA ARG A 127 0.92 15.44 -5.16
C ARG A 127 0.79 14.65 -6.45
N VAL A 128 1.08 15.26 -7.59
CA VAL A 128 1.02 14.63 -8.92
C VAL A 128 2.37 13.99 -9.24
N TYR A 129 2.34 12.76 -9.71
CA TYR A 129 3.55 12.03 -10.06
C TYR A 129 3.33 11.09 -11.24
N ARG A 130 4.41 10.78 -11.97
CA ARG A 130 4.40 9.78 -13.02
C ARG A 130 4.35 8.40 -12.39
N TYR A 131 3.24 7.70 -12.61
CA TYR A 131 3.04 6.36 -12.08
C TYR A 131 3.91 5.33 -12.80
N ASN A 132 4.54 4.46 -12.02
CA ASN A 132 5.21 3.27 -12.54
C ASN A 132 4.72 2.06 -11.76
N PHE A 133 4.11 1.14 -12.46
CA PHE A 133 3.41 0.01 -11.86
C PHE A 133 4.32 -0.82 -10.93
N PHE A 134 5.59 -1.01 -11.28
CA PHE A 134 6.53 -1.81 -10.49
C PHE A 134 7.35 -1.00 -9.48
N TYR A 135 7.69 0.24 -9.81
CA TYR A 135 8.70 0.99 -9.07
C TYR A 135 8.16 2.20 -8.32
N ASP A 136 7.02 2.75 -8.73
CA ASP A 136 6.45 3.97 -8.14
C ASP A 136 4.91 3.93 -8.14
N ASN A 137 4.35 3.12 -7.22
CA ASN A 137 2.92 2.81 -7.17
C ASN A 137 2.30 3.06 -5.78
N CYS A 138 1.04 2.62 -5.59
CA CYS A 138 0.30 2.77 -4.34
C CYS A 138 0.89 1.98 -3.16
N ALA A 139 1.77 1.01 -3.38
CA ALA A 139 2.46 0.28 -2.31
C ALA A 139 3.87 0.82 -2.06
N THR A 140 4.65 1.06 -3.12
CA THR A 140 6.04 1.50 -2.98
C THR A 140 6.15 2.89 -2.37
N ARG A 141 5.25 3.83 -2.70
CA ARG A 141 5.25 5.18 -2.12
C ARG A 141 4.97 5.20 -0.61
N PRO A 142 3.91 4.57 -0.09
CA PRO A 142 3.71 4.43 1.35
C PRO A 142 4.90 3.78 2.06
N ARG A 143 5.45 2.70 1.50
CA ARG A 143 6.66 2.05 2.02
C ARG A 143 7.79 3.05 2.21
N ASP A 144 8.13 3.77 1.16
CA ASP A 144 9.26 4.69 1.17
C ASP A 144 9.03 5.88 2.12
N GLN A 145 7.78 6.36 2.28
CA GLN A 145 7.47 7.40 3.27
C GLN A 145 7.61 6.88 4.71
N ILE A 146 7.14 5.67 4.98
CA ILE A 146 7.27 5.05 6.31
C ILE A 146 8.74 4.82 6.64
N GLU A 147 9.53 4.24 5.72
CA GLU A 147 10.97 4.04 5.91
C GLU A 147 11.73 5.34 6.19
N ARG A 148 11.38 6.43 5.48
CA ARG A 148 11.97 7.77 5.68
C ARG A 148 11.62 8.40 7.02
N ALA A 149 10.48 8.04 7.60
CA ALA A 149 10.02 8.58 8.87
C ALA A 149 10.73 7.94 10.08
N ILE A 150 11.21 6.72 9.95
CA ILE A 150 11.83 5.93 11.02
C ILE A 150 13.15 6.59 11.47
N ASN A 151 13.33 6.67 12.79
CA ASN A 151 14.55 7.13 13.42
C ASN A 151 15.41 5.92 13.81
N GLY A 152 16.24 5.47 12.88
CA GLY A 152 17.02 4.25 13.01
C GLY A 152 17.07 3.49 11.69
N THR A 153 17.12 2.18 11.78
CA THR A 153 17.18 1.28 10.61
C THR A 153 16.01 0.32 10.63
N LEU A 154 15.30 0.22 9.51
CA LEU A 154 14.30 -0.81 9.32
C LEU A 154 14.99 -2.10 8.88
N GLN A 155 14.90 -3.13 9.71
CA GLN A 155 15.42 -4.47 9.43
C GLN A 155 14.26 -5.40 9.09
N TYR A 156 14.35 -5.98 7.92
CA TYR A 156 13.43 -7.02 7.48
C TYR A 156 13.96 -8.39 7.92
N ALA A 157 13.07 -9.34 8.20
CA ALA A 157 13.45 -10.70 8.62
C ALA A 157 14.23 -11.44 7.54
N ASP A 158 13.94 -11.15 6.27
CA ASP A 158 14.60 -11.72 5.10
C ASP A 158 15.59 -10.74 4.46
N ASN A 159 16.58 -11.26 3.75
CA ASN A 159 17.46 -10.43 2.94
C ASN A 159 16.68 -9.85 1.74
N MET A 160 16.31 -8.57 1.84
CA MET A 160 15.47 -7.88 0.85
C MET A 160 16.16 -7.61 -0.48
N THR A 161 17.50 -7.61 -0.50
CA THR A 161 18.30 -7.29 -1.68
C THR A 161 18.89 -8.52 -2.36
N ALA A 162 18.77 -9.72 -1.76
CA ALA A 162 19.22 -10.94 -2.37
C ALA A 162 18.50 -11.20 -3.70
N ASN A 163 19.26 -11.34 -4.78
CA ASN A 163 18.78 -11.47 -6.16
C ASN A 163 18.17 -12.84 -6.49
N SER A 164 17.64 -13.57 -5.52
CA SER A 164 17.17 -14.93 -5.80
C SER A 164 15.90 -15.29 -5.03
N THR A 165 14.82 -14.59 -5.36
CA THR A 165 13.49 -15.16 -5.03
C THR A 165 13.10 -16.27 -6.01
N GLY A 166 13.75 -16.34 -7.19
CA GLY A 166 13.30 -17.17 -8.31
C GLY A 166 11.99 -16.70 -8.92
N ILE A 167 11.46 -15.55 -8.48
CA ILE A 167 10.18 -14.96 -8.89
C ILE A 167 10.49 -13.72 -9.74
N SER A 168 9.80 -13.57 -10.86
CA SER A 168 9.84 -12.39 -11.73
C SER A 168 8.62 -11.47 -11.50
N PHE A 169 8.65 -10.27 -12.09
CA PHE A 169 7.46 -9.44 -12.15
C PHE A 169 6.30 -10.13 -12.87
N ARG A 170 6.58 -10.85 -13.96
CA ARG A 170 5.57 -11.58 -14.72
C ARG A 170 4.93 -12.69 -13.89
N ASP A 171 5.69 -13.42 -13.08
CA ASP A 171 5.13 -14.43 -12.19
C ASP A 171 4.14 -13.83 -11.19
N LEU A 172 4.46 -12.67 -10.62
CA LEU A 172 3.55 -11.98 -9.71
C LEU A 172 2.30 -11.48 -10.43
N LEU A 173 2.45 -10.93 -11.64
CA LEU A 173 1.31 -10.53 -12.46
C LEU A 173 0.39 -11.70 -12.76
N HIS A 174 0.95 -12.83 -13.15
CA HIS A 174 0.19 -14.04 -13.41
C HIS A 174 -0.52 -14.57 -12.18
N LYS A 175 0.13 -14.54 -11.02
CA LYS A 175 -0.46 -14.93 -9.74
C LYS A 175 -1.70 -14.09 -9.40
N TYR A 176 -1.58 -12.76 -9.52
CA TYR A 176 -2.67 -11.85 -9.14
C TYR A 176 -3.72 -11.62 -10.23
N SER A 177 -3.47 -12.06 -11.45
CA SER A 177 -4.45 -12.05 -12.55
C SER A 177 -5.02 -13.43 -12.84
N GLU A 178 -4.88 -14.39 -11.93
CA GLU A 178 -5.49 -15.71 -12.05
C GLU A 178 -7.01 -15.58 -12.20
N GLY A 179 -7.58 -16.27 -13.18
CA GLY A 179 -9.01 -16.15 -13.52
C GLY A 179 -9.38 -14.94 -14.38
N HIS A 180 -8.48 -13.96 -14.59
CA HIS A 180 -8.70 -12.77 -15.41
C HIS A 180 -7.90 -12.83 -16.72
N LEU A 181 -8.22 -13.83 -17.56
CA LEU A 181 -7.41 -14.22 -18.73
C LEU A 181 -7.21 -13.11 -19.76
N TRP A 182 -8.20 -12.25 -19.98
CA TRP A 182 -8.08 -11.10 -20.89
C TRP A 182 -7.18 -10.00 -20.34
N SER A 183 -7.28 -9.70 -19.04
CA SER A 183 -6.40 -8.76 -18.38
C SER A 183 -4.96 -9.25 -18.41
N ARG A 184 -4.74 -10.54 -18.09
CA ARG A 184 -3.44 -11.19 -18.16
C ARG A 184 -2.83 -11.13 -19.56
N PHE A 185 -3.61 -11.50 -20.58
CA PHE A 185 -3.17 -11.43 -21.97
C PHE A 185 -2.76 -10.01 -22.39
N GLY A 186 -3.58 -9.00 -22.03
CA GLY A 186 -3.26 -7.60 -22.30
C GLY A 186 -1.97 -7.13 -21.60
N MET A 187 -1.78 -7.50 -20.32
CA MET A 187 -0.55 -7.19 -19.58
C MET A 187 0.68 -7.86 -20.20
N ASP A 188 0.56 -9.13 -20.62
CA ASP A 188 1.65 -9.87 -21.27
C ASP A 188 2.09 -9.24 -22.59
N LEU A 189 1.13 -8.70 -23.37
CA LEU A 189 1.44 -7.99 -24.61
C LEU A 189 2.19 -6.68 -24.39
N CYS A 190 1.90 -5.98 -23.29
CA CYS A 190 2.52 -4.68 -22.97
C CYS A 190 3.90 -4.82 -22.34
N MET A 191 4.25 -6.01 -21.81
CA MET A 191 5.49 -6.20 -21.06
C MET A 191 6.61 -6.74 -21.94
N GLY A 192 7.78 -6.09 -21.79
CA GLY A 192 9.03 -6.58 -22.38
C GLY A 192 9.68 -7.69 -21.54
N SER A 193 10.75 -8.27 -22.09
CA SER A 193 11.52 -9.36 -21.48
C SER A 193 12.10 -9.05 -20.07
N LYS A 194 12.29 -7.77 -19.73
CA LYS A 194 12.72 -7.37 -18.37
C LYS A 194 11.76 -7.79 -17.28
N ALA A 195 10.48 -8.00 -17.61
CA ALA A 195 9.50 -8.51 -16.64
C ALA A 195 9.73 -9.98 -16.28
N ASP A 196 10.56 -10.71 -17.04
CA ASP A 196 10.90 -12.12 -16.82
C ASP A 196 12.17 -12.30 -15.97
N GLU A 197 12.91 -11.21 -15.71
CA GLU A 197 14.10 -11.26 -14.87
C GLU A 197 13.72 -11.50 -13.39
N PRO A 198 14.50 -12.32 -12.65
CA PRO A 198 14.28 -12.52 -11.23
C PRO A 198 14.36 -11.21 -10.45
N ILE A 199 13.40 -10.96 -9.58
CA ILE A 199 13.36 -9.79 -8.71
C ILE A 199 13.74 -10.13 -7.27
N ASN A 200 14.21 -9.15 -6.53
CA ASN A 200 14.43 -9.27 -5.11
C ASN A 200 13.12 -9.03 -4.31
N ARG A 201 13.17 -9.35 -3.01
CA ARG A 201 12.00 -9.21 -2.12
C ARG A 201 11.52 -7.76 -1.99
N ARG A 202 12.46 -6.80 -2.00
CA ARG A 202 12.10 -5.38 -1.94
C ARG A 202 11.27 -4.95 -3.17
N LEU A 203 11.65 -5.41 -4.35
CA LEU A 203 10.87 -5.16 -5.57
C LEU A 203 9.50 -5.84 -5.52
N ALA A 204 9.39 -7.04 -4.95
CA ALA A 204 8.11 -7.72 -4.80
C ALA A 204 7.09 -6.93 -3.95
N MET A 205 7.55 -5.99 -3.11
CA MET A 205 6.67 -5.10 -2.33
C MET A 205 5.86 -4.11 -3.18
N PHE A 206 6.01 -4.08 -4.50
CA PHE A 206 5.08 -3.35 -5.36
C PHE A 206 3.66 -3.92 -5.26
N VAL A 207 3.54 -5.18 -4.83
CA VAL A 207 2.27 -5.83 -4.50
C VAL A 207 1.93 -5.57 -3.04
N PRO A 208 0.75 -4.99 -2.73
CA PRO A 208 0.33 -4.64 -1.37
C PRO A 208 0.46 -5.78 -0.34
N PHE A 209 0.07 -7.00 -0.69
CA PHE A 209 0.12 -8.13 0.24
C PHE A 209 1.55 -8.60 0.55
N TYR A 210 2.51 -8.47 -0.37
CA TYR A 210 3.92 -8.71 -0.07
C TYR A 210 4.47 -7.65 0.88
N MET A 211 4.08 -6.39 0.70
CA MET A 211 4.45 -5.31 1.62
C MET A 211 3.88 -5.57 3.02
N GLN A 212 2.60 -5.93 3.13
CA GLN A 212 1.93 -6.29 4.38
C GLN A 212 2.69 -7.42 5.10
N GLU A 213 3.01 -8.50 4.39
CA GLU A 213 3.72 -9.66 4.95
C GLU A 213 5.12 -9.28 5.47
N TYR A 214 5.90 -8.53 4.69
CA TYR A 214 7.24 -8.13 5.10
C TYR A 214 7.23 -7.13 6.24
N PHE A 215 6.27 -6.22 6.28
CA PHE A 215 6.10 -5.26 7.37
C PHE A 215 5.76 -5.95 8.70
N ASN A 216 4.93 -7.00 8.67
CA ASN A 216 4.61 -7.80 9.86
C ASN A 216 5.84 -8.45 10.50
N LYS A 217 6.86 -8.75 9.70
CA LYS A 217 8.10 -9.41 10.15
C LYS A 217 9.24 -8.42 10.39
N ALA A 218 9.06 -7.14 10.04
CA ALA A 218 10.11 -6.14 10.12
C ALA A 218 10.26 -5.59 11.54
N GLN A 219 11.50 -5.18 11.86
CA GLN A 219 11.86 -4.55 13.13
C GLN A 219 12.52 -3.20 12.88
N ILE A 220 12.21 -2.23 13.73
CA ILE A 220 12.90 -0.95 13.80
C ILE A 220 14.02 -1.11 14.83
N VAL A 221 15.25 -0.85 14.42
CA VAL A 221 16.43 -0.82 15.29
C VAL A 221 16.86 0.63 15.44
N ASP A 222 16.81 1.14 16.67
CA ASP A 222 17.22 2.51 16.98
C ASP A 222 18.75 2.69 16.95
N LYS A 223 19.21 3.90 17.25
CA LYS A 223 20.65 4.24 17.27
C LYS A 223 21.40 3.56 18.40
N GLU A 224 20.70 3.18 19.46
CA GLU A 224 21.20 2.48 20.63
C GLU A 224 21.23 0.95 20.43
N GLY A 225 20.72 0.46 19.27
CA GLY A 225 20.66 -0.96 18.92
C GLY A 225 19.46 -1.70 19.51
N GLN A 226 18.48 -0.98 20.08
CA GLN A 226 17.27 -1.61 20.60
C GLN A 226 16.29 -1.87 19.45
N ALA A 227 15.77 -3.09 19.42
CA ALA A 227 14.84 -3.53 18.37
C ALA A 227 13.39 -3.52 18.89
N ARG A 228 12.46 -3.02 18.04
CA ARG A 228 11.01 -3.15 18.26
C ARG A 228 10.33 -3.57 16.95
N PRO A 229 9.21 -4.32 17.02
CA PRO A 229 8.48 -4.67 15.79
C PRO A 229 7.96 -3.40 15.10
N LEU A 230 7.98 -3.37 13.76
CA LEU A 230 7.41 -2.28 12.97
C LEU A 230 5.89 -2.21 13.14
N VAL A 231 5.21 -3.36 13.18
CA VAL A 231 3.77 -3.49 13.34
C VAL A 231 3.45 -3.88 14.78
N ALA A 232 2.71 -3.04 15.48
CA ALA A 232 2.26 -3.30 16.86
C ALA A 232 1.04 -4.23 16.88
N LYS A 233 0.14 -4.08 15.92
CA LYS A 233 -1.12 -4.85 15.81
C LYS A 233 -1.56 -4.95 14.36
N GLU A 234 -2.08 -6.10 13.96
CA GLU A 234 -2.81 -6.27 12.72
C GLU A 234 -4.25 -6.71 12.99
N GLU A 235 -5.19 -6.13 12.27
CA GLU A 235 -6.61 -6.46 12.34
C GLU A 235 -7.30 -6.25 11.00
N LYS A 236 -8.37 -6.99 10.75
CA LYS A 236 -9.23 -6.76 9.58
C LYS A 236 -10.34 -5.80 10.00
N ILE A 237 -10.37 -4.62 9.36
CA ILE A 237 -11.27 -3.51 9.72
C ILE A 237 -12.48 -3.37 8.80
N VAL A 238 -12.40 -3.91 7.56
CA VAL A 238 -13.56 -4.10 6.67
C VAL A 238 -13.62 -5.58 6.33
N VAL A 239 -14.78 -6.20 6.61
CA VAL A 239 -15.02 -7.64 6.41
C VAL A 239 -16.26 -7.81 5.55
N THR A 240 -16.09 -8.19 4.30
CA THR A 240 -17.19 -8.30 3.34
C THR A 240 -17.61 -9.73 3.08
N GLY A 241 -16.79 -10.71 3.47
CA GLY A 241 -17.01 -12.12 3.22
C GLY A 241 -16.77 -12.55 1.77
N LYS A 242 -16.38 -11.63 0.88
CA LYS A 242 -16.00 -11.96 -0.49
C LYS A 242 -14.52 -12.35 -0.59
N THR A 243 -14.22 -13.16 -1.58
CA THR A 243 -12.88 -13.65 -1.90
C THR A 243 -12.47 -13.21 -3.31
N PRO A 244 -11.19 -13.25 -3.69
CA PRO A 244 -10.78 -12.96 -5.07
C PRO A 244 -11.51 -13.80 -6.12
N ALA A 245 -11.91 -15.03 -5.79
CA ALA A 245 -12.67 -15.90 -6.69
C ALA A 245 -14.06 -15.36 -7.07
N ASP A 246 -14.66 -14.52 -6.21
CA ASP A 246 -15.97 -13.90 -6.48
C ASP A 246 -15.91 -12.82 -7.56
N PHE A 247 -14.70 -12.35 -7.90
CA PHE A 247 -14.46 -11.34 -8.92
C PHE A 247 -13.96 -11.91 -10.25
N VAL A 248 -13.80 -13.24 -10.37
CA VAL A 248 -13.30 -13.88 -11.59
C VAL A 248 -14.28 -13.70 -12.75
N SER A 249 -13.77 -13.23 -13.87
CA SER A 249 -14.55 -13.10 -15.11
C SER A 249 -14.81 -14.47 -15.74
N ARG A 250 -16.09 -14.76 -15.99
CA ARG A 250 -16.54 -15.96 -16.70
C ARG A 250 -16.88 -15.58 -18.14
N GLY A 251 -16.06 -15.95 -19.10
CA GLY A 251 -16.28 -15.63 -20.51
C GLY A 251 -15.36 -16.43 -21.43
N ILE A 252 -15.50 -16.20 -22.74
CA ILE A 252 -14.64 -16.80 -23.75
C ILE A 252 -13.19 -16.36 -23.51
N THR A 253 -12.26 -17.30 -23.46
CA THR A 253 -10.84 -17.03 -23.25
C THR A 253 -10.18 -16.47 -24.51
N PRO A 254 -9.04 -15.77 -24.40
CA PRO A 254 -8.27 -15.31 -25.57
C PRO A 254 -7.94 -16.46 -26.55
N MET A 255 -7.59 -17.64 -26.03
CA MET A 255 -7.28 -18.81 -26.85
C MET A 255 -8.52 -19.34 -27.58
N GLN A 256 -9.67 -19.41 -26.89
CA GLN A 256 -10.95 -19.81 -27.53
C GLN A 256 -11.37 -18.81 -28.60
N SER A 257 -11.19 -17.49 -28.35
CA SER A 257 -11.47 -16.47 -29.36
C SER A 257 -10.58 -16.61 -30.60
N ALA A 258 -9.28 -16.85 -30.38
CA ALA A 258 -8.36 -17.10 -31.50
C ALA A 258 -8.75 -18.35 -32.30
N SER A 259 -9.18 -19.43 -31.62
CA SER A 259 -9.62 -20.66 -32.29
C SER A 259 -10.92 -20.50 -33.08
N LEU A 260 -11.74 -19.50 -32.79
CA LEU A 260 -12.97 -19.20 -33.54
C LEU A 260 -12.71 -18.37 -34.81
N LEU A 261 -11.52 -17.76 -34.92
CA LEU A 261 -11.11 -16.94 -36.06
C LEU A 261 -10.27 -17.72 -37.09
N LEU A 262 -9.87 -18.95 -36.78
CA LEU A 262 -9.17 -19.90 -37.65
C LEU A 262 -10.14 -20.91 -38.25
#